data_d5850b727fca17836cdbe6f9fe02e084
#
_entry.id   d5850b727fca17836cdbe6f9fe02e084
#
_cell.length_a   1.000
_cell.length_b   1.000
_cell.length_c   1.000
_cell.angle_alpha   90.00
_cell.angle_beta   90.00
_cell.angle_gamma   90.00
#
_symmetry.space_group_name_H-M   'P 1'
#
loop_
_entity.id
_entity.type
_entity.pdbx_description
1 polymer ?
#
loop_
_entity_poly.entity_id
_entity_poly.type
_entity_poly.pdbx_seq_one_letter_code
_entity_poly.pdbx_strand_id
1 'polypeptide(L)'
;MPEFINARGKECPIPVVIAKQAIAGGKLPFTIEVDNQTSVENLTRLAASQGLAAPVRDLSGGAFALDFSRPGETPAAESAPAAPLPAPGGDYVVFIGRDIVGSGDRTLGTNLIRMFFYTLANSDSLPAALLFMNDGVKLPTLDDQVVEHLQALSARGVEVLVCGACLNFYGLTDSLRAGTVSNMYDIVSRMQSAAKVISM
;
A
#
# COMPACT_ATOMS: atom_id res chain seq x y z
N MET A 1 22.19 -23.04 -0.29
CA MET A 1 20.80 -23.21 0.16
C MET A 1 20.19 -21.81 0.27
N PRO A 2 18.95 -21.58 -0.11
CA PRO A 2 18.31 -20.27 0.09
C PRO A 2 18.34 -19.91 1.58
N GLU A 3 18.60 -18.65 1.89
CA GLU A 3 18.56 -18.15 3.26
C GLU A 3 17.12 -18.20 3.78
N PHE A 4 16.93 -18.61 5.03
CA PHE A 4 15.61 -18.68 5.66
C PHE A 4 15.45 -17.54 6.68
N ILE A 5 14.36 -16.80 6.56
CA ILE A 5 14.03 -15.66 7.43
C ILE A 5 12.68 -15.93 8.12
N ASN A 6 12.69 -16.01 9.45
CA ASN A 6 11.46 -16.11 10.23
C ASN A 6 10.98 -14.71 10.63
N ALA A 7 9.84 -14.30 10.08
CA ALA A 7 9.16 -13.04 10.38
C ALA A 7 7.75 -13.25 10.96
N ARG A 8 7.44 -14.45 11.44
CA ARG A 8 6.18 -14.73 12.17
C ARG A 8 6.10 -13.89 13.44
N GLY A 9 4.89 -13.45 13.81
CA GLY A 9 4.64 -12.60 14.97
C GLY A 9 5.15 -11.16 14.80
N LYS A 10 5.61 -10.78 13.61
CA LYS A 10 6.06 -9.41 13.32
C LYS A 10 5.00 -8.66 12.54
N GLU A 11 4.62 -7.51 13.07
CA GLU A 11 3.65 -6.63 12.43
C GLU A 11 4.30 -5.74 11.35
N CYS A 12 3.48 -5.24 10.41
CA CYS A 12 3.89 -4.24 9.43
C CYS A 12 4.51 -3.01 10.17
N PRO A 13 5.65 -2.47 9.69
CA PRO A 13 6.33 -2.78 8.43
C PRO A 13 7.51 -3.78 8.57
N ILE A 14 7.69 -4.44 9.71
CA ILE A 14 8.92 -5.19 10.04
C ILE A 14 9.26 -6.27 9.00
N PRO A 15 8.32 -7.15 8.55
CA PRO A 15 8.63 -8.16 7.53
C PRO A 15 9.13 -7.55 6.21
N VAL A 16 8.54 -6.43 5.79
CA VAL A 16 8.93 -5.71 4.56
C VAL A 16 10.34 -5.14 4.68
N VAL A 17 10.68 -4.54 5.83
CA VAL A 17 12.02 -3.97 6.09
C VAL A 17 13.08 -5.07 6.08
N ILE A 18 12.81 -6.21 6.74
CA ILE A 18 13.74 -7.35 6.78
C ILE A 18 13.97 -7.89 5.36
N ALA A 19 12.91 -8.12 4.58
CA ALA A 19 13.04 -8.61 3.20
C ALA A 19 13.83 -7.61 2.34
N LYS A 20 13.60 -6.31 2.47
CA LYS A 20 14.36 -5.29 1.74
C LYS A 20 15.83 -5.27 2.13
N GLN A 21 16.16 -5.42 3.40
CA GLN A 21 17.56 -5.53 3.86
C GLN A 21 18.24 -6.77 3.29
N ALA A 22 17.51 -7.91 3.20
CA ALA A 22 18.03 -9.13 2.59
C ALA A 22 18.29 -8.92 1.08
N ILE A 23 17.38 -8.26 0.36
CA ILE A 23 17.55 -7.92 -1.06
C ILE A 23 18.78 -7.01 -1.25
N ALA A 24 18.87 -5.93 -0.47
CA ALA A 24 19.98 -4.98 -0.54
C ALA A 24 21.33 -5.60 -0.16
N GLY A 25 21.32 -6.57 0.76
CA GLY A 25 22.50 -7.35 1.16
C GLY A 25 22.91 -8.46 0.16
N GLY A 26 22.23 -8.57 -0.98
CA GLY A 26 22.54 -9.56 -2.03
C GLY A 26 22.21 -11.00 -1.65
N LYS A 27 21.30 -11.23 -0.70
CA LYS A 27 20.97 -12.55 -0.15
C LYS A 27 19.94 -13.36 -0.96
N LEU A 28 19.71 -13.00 -2.22
CA LEU A 28 18.83 -13.76 -3.11
C LEU A 28 19.50 -15.07 -3.59
N PRO A 29 18.77 -16.20 -3.67
CA PRO A 29 17.38 -16.37 -3.25
C PRO A 29 17.23 -16.61 -1.75
N PHE A 30 16.10 -16.15 -1.15
CA PHE A 30 15.76 -16.43 0.24
C PHE A 30 14.25 -16.73 0.41
N THR A 31 13.90 -17.43 1.49
CA THR A 31 12.52 -17.68 1.90
C THR A 31 12.21 -16.87 3.15
N ILE A 32 11.09 -16.14 3.16
CA ILE A 32 10.58 -15.46 4.35
C ILE A 32 9.24 -16.02 4.80
N GLU A 33 9.10 -16.34 6.09
CA GLU A 33 7.86 -16.82 6.67
C GLU A 33 7.15 -15.73 7.47
N VAL A 34 5.83 -15.62 7.25
CA VAL A 34 4.91 -14.70 7.96
C VAL A 34 3.64 -15.46 8.37
N ASP A 35 2.85 -14.88 9.25
CA ASP A 35 1.65 -15.49 9.83
C ASP A 35 0.38 -14.63 9.66
N ASN A 36 0.39 -13.70 8.72
CA ASN A 36 -0.78 -12.88 8.41
C ASN A 36 -0.81 -12.48 6.94
N GLN A 37 -2.02 -12.38 6.40
CA GLN A 37 -2.29 -12.07 4.99
C GLN A 37 -1.76 -10.69 4.58
N THR A 38 -1.84 -9.69 5.46
CA THR A 38 -1.33 -8.34 5.19
C THR A 38 0.19 -8.36 4.90
N SER A 39 0.95 -9.16 5.64
CA SER A 39 2.38 -9.34 5.38
C SER A 39 2.65 -10.04 4.05
N VAL A 40 1.84 -11.03 3.68
CA VAL A 40 1.92 -11.70 2.37
C VAL A 40 1.75 -10.70 1.23
N GLU A 41 0.68 -9.90 1.27
CA GLU A 41 0.38 -8.90 0.23
C GLU A 41 1.48 -7.85 0.11
N ASN A 42 1.98 -7.36 1.25
CA ASN A 42 3.03 -6.36 1.28
C ASN A 42 4.38 -6.89 0.76
N LEU A 43 4.73 -8.13 1.08
CA LEU A 43 5.94 -8.77 0.59
C LEU A 43 5.85 -9.09 -0.91
N THR A 44 4.69 -9.54 -1.39
CA THR A 44 4.44 -9.76 -2.82
C THR A 44 4.58 -8.46 -3.61
N ARG A 45 4.05 -7.37 -3.07
CA ARG A 45 4.19 -6.03 -3.67
C ARG A 45 5.64 -5.55 -3.65
N LEU A 46 6.37 -5.78 -2.55
CA LEU A 46 7.80 -5.49 -2.50
C LEU A 46 8.56 -6.23 -3.60
N ALA A 47 8.32 -7.53 -3.75
CA ALA A 47 8.97 -8.34 -4.80
C ALA A 47 8.70 -7.74 -6.19
N ALA A 48 7.43 -7.46 -6.51
CA ALA A 48 7.04 -6.85 -7.78
C ALA A 48 7.74 -5.50 -8.04
N SER A 49 7.82 -4.63 -7.01
CA SER A 49 8.48 -3.32 -7.12
C SER A 49 10.00 -3.42 -7.35
N GLN A 50 10.61 -4.54 -6.96
CA GLN A 50 12.05 -4.82 -7.15
C GLN A 50 12.33 -5.70 -8.38
N GLY A 51 11.29 -6.02 -9.18
CA GLY A 51 11.43 -6.92 -10.33
C GLY A 51 11.77 -8.36 -9.95
N LEU A 52 11.35 -8.81 -8.77
CA LEU A 52 11.62 -10.14 -8.23
C LEU A 52 10.35 -11.01 -8.27
N ALA A 53 10.52 -12.33 -8.33
CA ALA A 53 9.46 -13.30 -8.07
C ALA A 53 9.40 -13.61 -6.56
N ALA A 54 8.18 -13.78 -6.02
CA ALA A 54 7.96 -14.22 -4.65
C ALA A 54 6.71 -15.11 -4.59
N PRO A 55 6.73 -16.34 -5.15
CA PRO A 55 5.64 -17.27 -5.03
C PRO A 55 5.32 -17.54 -3.56
N VAL A 56 4.01 -17.54 -3.26
CA VAL A 56 3.49 -17.76 -1.91
C VAL A 56 3.16 -19.24 -1.75
N ARG A 57 3.57 -19.82 -0.64
CA ARG A 57 3.18 -21.18 -0.22
C ARG A 57 2.46 -21.12 1.10
N ASP A 58 1.26 -21.69 1.16
CA ASP A 58 0.55 -21.89 2.42
C ASP A 58 1.25 -22.97 3.26
N LEU A 59 1.46 -22.66 4.53
CA LEU A 59 1.98 -23.58 5.52
C LEU A 59 0.89 -23.96 6.52
N SER A 60 1.02 -25.13 7.14
CA SER A 60 0.09 -25.54 8.20
C SER A 60 0.12 -24.54 9.36
N GLY A 61 -1.06 -24.26 9.94
CA GLY A 61 -1.19 -23.37 11.10
C GLY A 61 -1.34 -21.89 10.78
N GLY A 62 -1.80 -21.55 9.56
CA GLY A 62 -2.08 -20.15 9.19
C GLY A 62 -0.83 -19.31 8.89
N ALA A 63 0.28 -19.97 8.58
CA ALA A 63 1.52 -19.32 8.18
C ALA A 63 1.72 -19.42 6.66
N PHE A 64 2.53 -18.52 6.12
CA PHE A 64 2.84 -18.40 4.69
C PHE A 64 4.35 -18.29 4.51
N ALA A 65 4.88 -18.93 3.47
CA ALA A 65 6.26 -18.77 3.04
C ALA A 65 6.29 -18.09 1.66
N LEU A 66 7.14 -17.08 1.52
CA LEU A 66 7.39 -16.39 0.24
C LEU A 66 8.84 -16.65 -0.17
N ASP A 67 9.03 -17.16 -1.38
CA ASP A 67 10.34 -17.54 -1.93
C ASP A 67 10.83 -16.44 -2.88
N PHE A 68 11.65 -15.51 -2.36
CA PHE A 68 12.20 -14.41 -3.14
C PHE A 68 13.34 -14.88 -4.06
N SER A 69 13.20 -14.63 -5.36
CA SER A 69 14.20 -14.99 -6.37
C SER A 69 14.19 -14.03 -7.57
N ARG A 70 15.24 -14.09 -8.41
CA ARG A 70 15.22 -13.37 -9.68
C ARG A 70 14.35 -14.09 -10.70
N PRO A 71 13.65 -13.36 -11.60
CA PRO A 71 12.88 -13.99 -12.68
C PRO A 71 13.78 -14.91 -13.51
N GLY A 72 13.35 -16.17 -13.67
CA GLY A 72 14.09 -17.19 -14.41
C GLY A 72 14.88 -18.20 -13.56
N GLU A 73 15.00 -18.00 -12.25
CA GLU A 73 15.69 -18.94 -11.34
C GLU A 73 14.77 -19.93 -10.59
N THR A 74 13.47 -19.89 -10.82
CA THR A 74 12.49 -20.77 -10.15
C THR A 74 11.58 -21.50 -11.13
N PRO A 75 11.14 -22.74 -10.85
CA PRO A 75 10.09 -23.41 -11.63
C PRO A 75 8.76 -22.65 -11.45
N ALA A 76 8.08 -22.42 -12.56
CA ALA A 76 6.91 -21.58 -12.71
C ALA A 76 5.77 -21.91 -11.74
N ALA A 77 5.33 -20.89 -10.96
CA ALA A 77 3.94 -20.70 -10.62
C ALA A 77 3.52 -19.37 -11.25
N GLU A 78 2.45 -19.38 -12.03
CA GLU A 78 1.95 -18.22 -12.78
C GLU A 78 1.65 -17.06 -11.85
N SER A 79 2.48 -16.03 -11.88
CA SER A 79 2.13 -14.72 -11.38
C SER A 79 1.65 -13.86 -12.54
N ALA A 80 0.42 -13.38 -12.47
CA ALA A 80 -0.10 -12.40 -13.41
C ALA A 80 0.86 -11.20 -13.49
N PRO A 81 1.12 -10.64 -14.67
CA PRO A 81 2.02 -9.51 -14.82
C PRO A 81 1.45 -8.30 -14.08
N ALA A 82 2.23 -7.76 -13.15
CA ALA A 82 1.93 -6.45 -12.57
C ALA A 82 1.90 -5.43 -13.72
N ALA A 83 0.76 -4.77 -13.88
CA ALA A 83 0.63 -3.68 -14.84
C ALA A 83 1.70 -2.61 -14.55
N PRO A 84 2.31 -2.01 -15.60
CA PRO A 84 3.26 -0.92 -15.39
C PRO A 84 2.56 0.19 -14.61
N LEU A 85 3.20 0.66 -13.54
CA LEU A 85 2.73 1.79 -12.76
C LEU A 85 2.56 2.98 -13.71
N PRO A 86 1.39 3.64 -13.76
CA PRO A 86 1.22 4.84 -14.55
C PRO A 86 2.26 5.87 -14.15
N ALA A 87 2.75 6.64 -15.12
CA ALA A 87 3.68 7.73 -14.87
C ALA A 87 3.09 8.66 -13.78
N PRO A 88 3.87 9.08 -12.79
CA PRO A 88 3.34 9.84 -11.66
C PRO A 88 2.65 11.11 -12.16
N GLY A 89 1.39 11.29 -11.80
CA GLY A 89 0.76 12.60 -11.79
C GLY A 89 1.57 13.51 -10.89
N GLY A 90 1.72 14.77 -11.13
CA GLY A 90 2.42 15.84 -10.39
C GLY A 90 3.54 15.47 -9.39
N ASP A 91 4.23 16.49 -8.93
CA ASP A 91 5.42 16.35 -8.04
C ASP A 91 5.05 16.29 -6.55
N TYR A 92 3.76 16.21 -6.20
CA TYR A 92 3.32 16.25 -4.81
C TYR A 92 2.48 15.04 -4.44
N VAL A 93 2.45 14.73 -3.16
CA VAL A 93 1.57 13.72 -2.59
C VAL A 93 0.67 14.35 -1.52
N VAL A 94 -0.50 13.75 -1.30
CA VAL A 94 -1.40 14.15 -0.22
C VAL A 94 -1.45 13.03 0.81
N PHE A 95 -1.11 13.36 2.04
CA PHE A 95 -1.23 12.48 3.19
C PHE A 95 -2.56 12.75 3.90
N ILE A 96 -3.36 11.72 4.09
CA ILE A 96 -4.67 11.76 4.71
C ILE A 96 -4.64 10.89 5.97
N GLY A 97 -4.46 11.53 7.13
CA GLY A 97 -4.39 10.87 8.43
C GLY A 97 -5.73 10.82 9.17
N ARG A 98 -6.76 11.52 8.67
CA ARG A 98 -8.07 11.64 9.31
C ARG A 98 -9.20 11.48 8.30
N ASP A 99 -10.38 11.12 8.79
CA ASP A 99 -11.62 11.07 8.01
C ASP A 99 -12.35 12.43 7.91
N ILE A 100 -11.75 13.47 8.48
CA ILE A 100 -12.25 14.87 8.48
C ILE A 100 -11.10 15.85 8.27
N VAL A 101 -11.42 17.07 7.82
CA VAL A 101 -10.47 18.20 7.83
C VAL A 101 -10.49 18.86 9.20
N GLY A 102 -9.32 19.00 9.81
CA GLY A 102 -9.14 19.66 11.09
C GLY A 102 -9.61 18.86 12.30
N SER A 103 -9.78 19.54 13.45
CA SER A 103 -10.20 18.95 14.72
C SER A 103 -11.36 19.70 15.38
N GLY A 104 -12.06 20.53 14.60
CA GLY A 104 -13.23 21.28 15.05
C GLY A 104 -14.53 20.47 14.98
N ASP A 105 -15.59 21.08 14.51
CA ASP A 105 -16.86 20.40 14.33
C ASP A 105 -16.76 19.24 13.31
N ARG A 106 -17.25 18.06 13.70
CA ARG A 106 -17.13 16.84 12.88
C ARG A 106 -17.95 16.92 11.60
N THR A 107 -19.15 17.49 11.65
CA THR A 107 -20.01 17.61 10.47
C THR A 107 -19.38 18.53 9.44
N LEU A 108 -18.85 19.66 9.89
CA LEU A 108 -18.10 20.58 9.04
C LEU A 108 -16.86 19.91 8.46
N GLY A 109 -16.06 19.23 9.29
CA GLY A 109 -14.83 18.56 8.87
C GLY A 109 -15.10 17.45 7.84
N THR A 110 -16.19 16.69 7.99
CA THR A 110 -16.62 15.69 7.01
C THR A 110 -17.01 16.34 5.67
N ASN A 111 -17.76 17.44 5.70
CA ASN A 111 -18.11 18.14 4.48
C ASN A 111 -16.88 18.72 3.78
N LEU A 112 -15.93 19.26 4.54
CA LEU A 112 -14.70 19.82 3.99
C LEU A 112 -13.81 18.75 3.32
N ILE A 113 -13.68 17.54 3.89
CA ILE A 113 -12.88 16.48 3.26
C ILE A 113 -13.54 15.99 1.96
N ARG A 114 -14.86 15.87 1.89
CA ARG A 114 -15.60 15.54 0.67
C ARG A 114 -15.40 16.62 -0.40
N MET A 115 -15.52 17.90 -0.03
CA MET A 115 -15.27 19.02 -0.94
C MET A 115 -13.83 19.06 -1.44
N PHE A 116 -12.86 18.68 -0.60
CA PHE A 116 -11.46 18.56 -1.01
C PHE A 116 -11.31 17.53 -2.13
N PHE A 117 -11.84 16.30 -1.97
CA PHE A 117 -11.73 15.26 -2.99
C PHE A 117 -12.52 15.60 -4.25
N TYR A 118 -13.70 16.22 -4.11
CA TYR A 118 -14.44 16.76 -5.25
C TYR A 118 -13.61 17.78 -6.04
N THR A 119 -13.00 18.74 -5.36
CA THR A 119 -12.17 19.77 -6.00
C THR A 119 -10.95 19.15 -6.65
N LEU A 120 -10.29 18.22 -5.98
CA LEU A 120 -9.11 17.53 -6.50
C LEU A 120 -9.43 16.71 -7.76
N ALA A 121 -10.56 16.00 -7.76
CA ALA A 121 -11.01 15.22 -8.92
C ALA A 121 -11.33 16.08 -10.15
N ASN A 122 -11.65 17.38 -9.95
CA ASN A 122 -11.90 18.35 -11.01
C ASN A 122 -10.71 19.28 -11.29
N SER A 123 -9.56 19.04 -10.67
CA SER A 123 -8.34 19.82 -10.88
C SER A 123 -7.54 19.32 -12.08
N ASP A 124 -6.81 20.24 -12.74
CA ASP A 124 -5.81 19.90 -13.74
C ASP A 124 -4.48 19.46 -13.11
N SER A 125 -4.17 19.97 -11.92
CA SER A 125 -2.98 19.60 -11.15
C SER A 125 -3.29 18.46 -10.18
N LEU A 126 -2.84 17.26 -10.52
CA LEU A 126 -3.10 16.06 -9.73
C LEU A 126 -1.88 15.68 -8.90
N PRO A 127 -2.08 15.09 -7.71
CA PRO A 127 -0.98 14.49 -6.94
C PRO A 127 -0.45 13.23 -7.63
N ALA A 128 0.81 12.90 -7.38
CA ALA A 128 1.37 11.59 -7.73
C ALA A 128 0.68 10.47 -6.95
N ALA A 129 0.39 10.72 -5.66
CA ALA A 129 -0.27 9.74 -4.81
C ALA A 129 -1.13 10.38 -3.71
N LEU A 130 -2.14 9.63 -3.29
CA LEU A 130 -2.97 9.85 -2.10
C LEU A 130 -2.64 8.74 -1.09
N LEU A 131 -2.24 9.13 0.13
CA LEU A 131 -1.69 8.23 1.14
C LEU A 131 -2.61 8.22 2.37
N PHE A 132 -3.37 7.13 2.56
CA PHE A 132 -4.36 7.01 3.62
C PHE A 132 -3.82 6.22 4.81
N MET A 133 -3.88 6.81 6.00
CA MET A 133 -3.49 6.19 7.26
C MET A 133 -4.46 6.54 8.39
N ASN A 134 -4.36 5.80 9.49
CA ASN A 134 -5.20 5.99 10.68
C ASN A 134 -6.70 6.12 10.30
N ASP A 135 -7.43 7.08 10.84
CA ASP A 135 -8.85 7.32 10.51
C ASP A 135 -9.09 7.62 9.02
N GLY A 136 -8.07 8.12 8.31
CA GLY A 136 -8.16 8.37 6.87
C GLY A 136 -8.54 7.15 6.05
N VAL A 137 -8.23 5.92 6.50
CA VAL A 137 -8.61 4.68 5.78
C VAL A 137 -10.11 4.45 5.72
N LYS A 138 -10.91 5.15 6.54
CA LYS A 138 -12.38 5.11 6.48
C LYS A 138 -12.94 5.78 5.22
N LEU A 139 -12.22 6.71 4.63
CA LEU A 139 -12.66 7.43 3.42
C LEU A 139 -12.75 6.50 2.20
N PRO A 140 -11.69 5.73 1.83
CA PRO A 140 -11.76 4.81 0.70
C PRO A 140 -12.59 3.54 0.97
N THR A 141 -13.14 3.38 2.17
CA THR A 141 -13.93 2.21 2.57
C THR A 141 -15.40 2.51 2.82
N LEU A 142 -15.73 3.57 3.57
CA LEU A 142 -17.08 3.83 4.10
C LEU A 142 -17.76 5.06 3.49
N ASP A 143 -17.03 5.99 2.87
CA ASP A 143 -17.62 7.22 2.33
C ASP A 143 -17.86 7.10 0.82
N ASP A 144 -19.10 6.88 0.41
CA ASP A 144 -19.48 6.67 -0.99
C ASP A 144 -19.05 7.81 -1.92
N GLN A 145 -19.16 9.06 -1.47
CA GLN A 145 -18.81 10.23 -2.27
C GLN A 145 -17.28 10.32 -2.49
N VAL A 146 -16.52 10.06 -1.44
CA VAL A 146 -15.05 10.06 -1.54
C VAL A 146 -14.56 8.89 -2.39
N VAL A 147 -15.16 7.71 -2.25
CA VAL A 147 -14.84 6.51 -3.06
C VAL A 147 -15.00 6.80 -4.55
N GLU A 148 -16.10 7.44 -4.96
CA GLU A 148 -16.33 7.82 -6.37
C GLU A 148 -15.22 8.75 -6.89
N HIS A 149 -14.84 9.76 -6.12
CA HIS A 149 -13.78 10.69 -6.50
C HIS A 149 -12.40 10.01 -6.54
N LEU A 150 -12.11 9.10 -5.61
CA LEU A 150 -10.86 8.34 -5.60
C LEU A 150 -10.74 7.41 -6.81
N GLN A 151 -11.84 6.78 -7.23
CA GLN A 151 -11.87 5.96 -8.45
C GLN A 151 -11.60 6.82 -9.70
N ALA A 152 -12.22 8.00 -9.78
CA ALA A 152 -11.99 8.94 -10.87
C ALA A 152 -10.53 9.44 -10.91
N LEU A 153 -9.93 9.73 -9.76
CA LEU A 153 -8.53 10.13 -9.64
C LEU A 153 -7.58 9.00 -10.05
N SER A 154 -7.87 7.76 -9.61
CA SER A 154 -7.10 6.57 -10.02
C SER A 154 -7.14 6.34 -11.52
N ALA A 155 -8.29 6.52 -12.15
CA ALA A 155 -8.45 6.43 -13.61
C ALA A 155 -7.60 7.48 -14.37
N ARG A 156 -7.26 8.59 -13.71
CA ARG A 156 -6.39 9.65 -14.22
C ARG A 156 -4.90 9.47 -13.85
N GLY A 157 -4.54 8.31 -13.29
CA GLY A 157 -3.15 7.97 -12.98
C GLY A 157 -2.67 8.35 -11.56
N VAL A 158 -3.55 8.83 -10.68
CA VAL A 158 -3.21 9.09 -9.28
C VAL A 158 -3.11 7.76 -8.52
N GLU A 159 -1.99 7.50 -7.88
CA GLU A 159 -1.83 6.32 -7.03
C GLU A 159 -2.58 6.51 -5.70
N VAL A 160 -3.41 5.54 -5.31
CA VAL A 160 -4.15 5.59 -4.05
C VAL A 160 -3.67 4.44 -3.16
N LEU A 161 -2.92 4.78 -2.11
CA LEU A 161 -2.33 3.83 -1.17
C LEU A 161 -3.03 3.90 0.18
N VAL A 162 -3.49 2.75 0.67
CA VAL A 162 -4.26 2.64 1.92
C VAL A 162 -3.52 1.70 2.87
N CYS A 163 -3.19 2.18 4.07
CA CYS A 163 -2.42 1.44 5.05
C CYS A 163 -3.13 0.16 5.52
N GLY A 164 -2.57 -1.01 5.20
CA GLY A 164 -3.13 -2.31 5.55
C GLY A 164 -3.23 -2.54 7.07
N ALA A 165 -2.23 -2.11 7.84
CA ALA A 165 -2.29 -2.20 9.31
C ALA A 165 -3.45 -1.37 9.89
N CYS A 166 -3.75 -0.19 9.31
CA CYS A 166 -4.88 0.64 9.74
C CYS A 166 -6.21 0.01 9.33
N LEU A 167 -6.32 -0.51 8.10
CA LEU A 167 -7.51 -1.25 7.67
C LEU A 167 -7.80 -2.43 8.60
N ASN A 168 -6.78 -3.22 8.92
CA ASN A 168 -6.92 -4.35 9.83
C ASN A 168 -7.37 -3.91 11.22
N PHE A 169 -6.76 -2.86 11.78
CA PHE A 169 -7.12 -2.32 13.11
C PHE A 169 -8.60 -1.92 13.21
N TYR A 170 -9.13 -1.30 12.14
CA TYR A 170 -10.54 -0.89 12.08
C TYR A 170 -11.50 -1.98 11.56
N GLY A 171 -11.00 -3.18 11.20
CA GLY A 171 -11.82 -4.25 10.63
C GLY A 171 -12.37 -3.91 9.23
N LEU A 172 -11.65 -3.11 8.46
CA LEU A 172 -12.10 -2.56 7.17
C LEU A 172 -11.38 -3.16 5.96
N THR A 173 -10.56 -4.20 6.13
CA THR A 173 -9.76 -4.80 5.05
C THR A 173 -10.62 -5.24 3.87
N ASP A 174 -11.71 -5.96 4.15
CA ASP A 174 -12.66 -6.47 3.13
C ASP A 174 -13.62 -5.38 2.59
N SER A 175 -13.59 -4.20 3.20
CA SER A 175 -14.44 -3.06 2.82
C SER A 175 -13.72 -2.05 1.93
N LEU A 176 -12.49 -2.31 1.51
CA LEU A 176 -11.75 -1.39 0.65
C LEU A 176 -12.40 -1.33 -0.75
N ARG A 177 -12.79 -0.13 -1.17
CA ARG A 177 -13.55 0.12 -2.42
C ARG A 177 -12.76 0.96 -3.43
N ALA A 178 -11.76 1.69 -2.98
CA ALA A 178 -10.89 2.50 -3.84
C ALA A 178 -9.44 2.45 -3.35
N GLY A 179 -8.50 2.34 -4.28
CA GLY A 179 -7.07 2.25 -4.01
C GLY A 179 -6.58 0.83 -3.76
N THR A 180 -5.34 0.73 -3.31
CA THR A 180 -4.65 -0.54 -3.04
C THR A 180 -4.11 -0.56 -1.62
N VAL A 181 -4.18 -1.74 -0.99
CA VAL A 181 -3.60 -1.95 0.34
C VAL A 181 -2.09 -1.74 0.26
N SER A 182 -1.56 -0.95 1.16
CA SER A 182 -0.15 -0.58 1.23
C SER A 182 0.39 -0.74 2.66
N ASN A 183 1.65 -0.42 2.83
CA ASN A 183 2.35 -0.52 4.10
C ASN A 183 3.08 0.79 4.43
N MET A 184 3.53 0.92 5.68
CA MET A 184 4.25 2.10 6.16
C MET A 184 5.50 2.41 5.31
N TYR A 185 6.21 1.38 4.86
CA TYR A 185 7.43 1.57 4.08
C TYR A 185 7.15 2.25 2.75
N ASP A 186 6.16 1.76 1.97
CA ASP A 186 5.78 2.33 0.68
C ASP A 186 5.24 3.75 0.85
N ILE A 187 4.40 3.98 1.86
CA ILE A 187 3.84 5.30 2.17
C ILE A 187 4.96 6.30 2.48
N VAL A 188 5.91 5.94 3.35
CA VAL A 188 7.07 6.79 3.68
C VAL A 188 7.96 7.02 2.45
N SER A 189 8.19 5.98 1.63
CA SER A 189 8.97 6.11 0.39
C SER A 189 8.34 7.11 -0.59
N ARG A 190 7.00 7.10 -0.72
CA ARG A 190 6.27 8.09 -1.54
C ARG A 190 6.41 9.51 -0.99
N MET A 191 6.31 9.68 0.34
CA MET A 191 6.53 10.99 0.98
C MET A 191 7.94 11.51 0.75
N GLN A 192 8.95 10.66 0.86
CA GLN A 192 10.36 11.04 0.71
C GLN A 192 10.73 11.38 -0.74
N SER A 193 10.11 10.73 -1.73
CA SER A 193 10.37 10.98 -3.16
C SER A 193 9.58 12.16 -3.74
N ALA A 194 8.56 12.65 -3.03
CA ALA A 194 7.75 13.78 -3.48
C ALA A 194 8.46 15.11 -3.24
N ALA A 195 8.31 16.04 -4.19
CA ALA A 195 8.79 17.42 -4.01
C ALA A 195 8.02 18.18 -2.93
N LYS A 196 6.75 17.78 -2.68
CA LYS A 196 5.87 18.40 -1.67
C LYS A 196 4.92 17.36 -1.08
N VAL A 197 4.71 17.41 0.23
CA VAL A 197 3.69 16.64 0.94
C VAL A 197 2.63 17.59 1.49
N ILE A 198 1.37 17.40 1.10
CA ILE A 198 0.22 18.10 1.70
C ILE A 198 -0.38 17.14 2.73
N SER A 199 -0.57 17.60 3.97
CA SER A 199 -1.18 16.79 5.04
C SER A 199 -2.58 17.32 5.38
N MET A 200 -3.55 16.38 5.48
CA MET A 200 -4.96 16.61 5.82
C MET A 200 -5.33 15.91 7.12
#